data_4e9edbcafdd2435616cd495a32b122af
#
_entry.id   4e9edbcafdd2435616cd495a32b122af
#
_cell.length_a   1.000
_cell.length_b   1.000
_cell.length_c   1.000
_cell.angle_alpha   90.00
_cell.angle_beta   90.00
_cell.angle_gamma   90.00
#
_symmetry.space_group_name_H-M   'P 1'
#
loop_
_entity.id
_entity.type
_entity.pdbx_description
1 polymer ?
#
loop_
_entity_poly.entity_id
_entity_poly.type
_entity_poly.pdbx_seq_one_letter_code
_entity_poly.pdbx_strand_id
1 'polypeptide(L)'
;MTRSQKTEVQARFGATAEAYVRSAGHAGGPDLERLVAWGRSTGASRLLDIATGGGHTALAFSAFTPTVVATDLTEPMLLAARAFASGQGMTTIRFLGADVEALPFRDAAFGAVTCRIAAHHFPAVPPALKQVARVLLPGGTFLLQDILGHEDPELAGFILEVEKRRDPSHVRALSQAKWVEHLRTAGFTGLEEAVVTKGRPWEEWTGRMRMTAEARAALDRFVLEAPARCREAFSFTVEEGRIRAFTDRMLLIRAHKSY
;
A
#
# COMPACT_ATOMS: atom_id res chain seq x y z
N MET A 1 11.92 -16.31 0.53
CA MET A 1 10.53 -16.13 0.02
C MET A 1 10.19 -17.26 -0.90
N THR A 2 9.02 -17.82 -0.76
CA THR A 2 8.56 -18.81 -1.73
C THR A 2 8.14 -18.08 -3.00
N ARG A 3 8.55 -18.61 -4.14
CA ARG A 3 8.12 -18.22 -5.51
C ARG A 3 6.59 -18.13 -5.62
N SER A 4 5.88 -18.87 -4.76
CA SER A 4 4.43 -18.95 -4.62
C SER A 4 3.74 -17.62 -4.29
N GLN A 5 4.23 -16.83 -3.31
CA GLN A 5 3.56 -15.60 -2.88
C GLN A 5 3.61 -14.49 -3.96
N LYS A 6 4.77 -14.32 -4.63
CA LYS A 6 4.89 -13.34 -5.73
C LYS A 6 3.98 -13.72 -6.90
N THR A 7 3.88 -15.01 -7.20
CA THR A 7 2.99 -15.52 -8.25
C THR A 7 1.52 -15.25 -7.92
N GLU A 8 1.13 -15.39 -6.65
CA GLU A 8 -0.24 -15.12 -6.21
C GLU A 8 -0.57 -13.62 -6.31
N VAL A 9 0.33 -12.75 -5.87
CA VAL A 9 0.22 -11.29 -6.05
C VAL A 9 0.03 -10.96 -7.54
N GLN A 10 0.90 -11.47 -8.42
CA GLN A 10 0.80 -11.22 -9.86
C GLN A 10 -0.52 -11.70 -10.46
N ALA A 11 -1.00 -12.89 -10.08
CA ALA A 11 -2.27 -13.43 -10.57
C ALA A 11 -3.47 -12.57 -10.13
N ARG A 12 -3.52 -12.20 -8.84
CA ARG A 12 -4.61 -11.40 -8.27
C ARG A 12 -4.67 -10.00 -8.86
N PHE A 13 -3.57 -9.28 -8.80
CA PHE A 13 -3.53 -7.89 -9.26
C PHE A 13 -3.55 -7.79 -10.79
N GLY A 14 -3.03 -8.79 -11.50
CA GLY A 14 -3.18 -8.87 -12.95
C GLY A 14 -4.65 -8.94 -13.39
N ALA A 15 -5.47 -9.73 -12.70
CA ALA A 15 -6.90 -9.87 -13.00
C ALA A 15 -7.75 -8.63 -12.59
N THR A 16 -7.26 -7.78 -11.70
CA THR A 16 -8.02 -6.64 -11.12
C THR A 16 -7.43 -5.28 -11.47
N ALA A 17 -6.42 -5.19 -12.34
CA ALA A 17 -5.67 -3.98 -12.64
C ALA A 17 -6.55 -2.77 -13.00
N GLU A 18 -7.55 -2.93 -13.86
CA GLU A 18 -8.48 -1.84 -14.22
C GLU A 18 -9.32 -1.36 -13.04
N ALA A 19 -9.71 -2.25 -12.12
CA ALA A 19 -10.49 -1.87 -10.95
C ALA A 19 -9.66 -0.99 -9.99
N TYR A 20 -8.35 -1.24 -9.90
CA TYR A 20 -7.44 -0.41 -9.11
C TYR A 20 -7.22 0.97 -9.72
N VAL A 21 -7.08 1.07 -11.04
CA VAL A 21 -6.99 2.36 -11.74
C VAL A 21 -8.23 3.21 -11.54
N ARG A 22 -9.43 2.62 -11.54
CA ARG A 22 -10.71 3.33 -11.34
C ARG A 22 -11.09 3.55 -9.89
N SER A 23 -10.30 3.07 -8.94
CA SER A 23 -10.64 3.12 -7.52
C SER A 23 -10.55 4.54 -6.96
N ALA A 24 -11.70 5.15 -6.66
CA ALA A 24 -11.77 6.46 -5.99
C ALA A 24 -11.01 6.47 -4.66
N GLY A 25 -11.04 5.36 -3.92
CA GLY A 25 -10.33 5.20 -2.66
C GLY A 25 -8.80 5.22 -2.79
N HIS A 26 -8.23 5.02 -3.99
CA HIS A 26 -6.79 5.16 -4.27
C HIS A 26 -6.46 6.48 -4.98
N ALA A 27 -7.42 7.06 -5.70
CA ALA A 27 -7.23 8.26 -6.50
C ALA A 27 -7.06 9.54 -5.66
N GLY A 28 -7.54 9.59 -4.42
CA GLY A 28 -7.51 10.78 -3.58
C GLY A 28 -7.76 10.46 -2.11
N GLY A 29 -7.89 11.53 -1.33
CA GLY A 29 -8.19 11.50 0.10
C GLY A 29 -7.09 12.07 0.97
N PRO A 30 -7.39 12.34 2.26
CA PRO A 30 -6.47 13.02 3.17
C PRO A 30 -5.15 12.28 3.40
N ASP A 31 -5.14 10.97 3.17
CA ASP A 31 -3.97 10.14 3.21
C ASP A 31 -2.98 10.48 2.08
N LEU A 32 -3.47 10.55 0.83
CA LEU A 32 -2.63 10.93 -0.31
C LEU A 32 -2.22 12.40 -0.23
N GLU A 33 -3.11 13.29 0.19
CA GLU A 33 -2.82 14.71 0.36
C GLU A 33 -1.69 14.94 1.36
N ARG A 34 -1.70 14.24 2.49
CA ARG A 34 -0.61 14.30 3.49
C ARG A 34 0.69 13.79 2.91
N LEU A 35 0.67 12.66 2.19
CA LEU A 35 1.86 12.10 1.56
C LEU A 35 2.46 13.06 0.53
N VAL A 36 1.62 13.69 -0.29
CA VAL A 36 2.00 14.72 -1.27
C VAL A 36 2.58 15.96 -0.58
N ALA A 37 1.97 16.43 0.52
CA ALA A 37 2.48 17.56 1.30
C ALA A 37 3.90 17.28 1.83
N TRP A 38 4.14 16.12 2.38
CA TRP A 38 5.48 15.69 2.78
C TRP A 38 6.44 15.57 1.59
N GLY A 39 5.94 15.05 0.46
CA GLY A 39 6.74 14.92 -0.76
C GLY A 39 7.22 16.25 -1.31
N ARG A 40 6.36 17.26 -1.34
CA ARG A 40 6.72 18.62 -1.77
C ARG A 40 7.85 19.21 -0.94
N SER A 41 7.86 18.96 0.37
CA SER A 41 8.91 19.48 1.25
C SER A 41 10.29 18.83 1.06
N THR A 42 10.38 17.71 0.32
CA THR A 42 11.68 17.04 0.07
C THR A 42 12.55 17.73 -0.96
N GLY A 43 11.97 18.50 -1.87
CA GLY A 43 12.67 19.08 -3.01
C GLY A 43 13.31 18.05 -3.97
N ALA A 44 12.89 16.78 -3.88
CA ALA A 44 13.49 15.71 -4.67
C ALA A 44 13.26 15.91 -6.18
N SER A 45 14.33 15.92 -6.98
CA SER A 45 14.26 15.99 -8.43
C SER A 45 13.95 14.64 -9.09
N ARG A 46 14.18 13.53 -8.36
CA ARG A 46 13.92 12.15 -8.79
C ARG A 46 13.22 11.36 -7.71
N LEU A 47 12.07 10.79 -8.04
CA LEU A 47 11.26 9.97 -7.16
C LEU A 47 11.08 8.58 -7.74
N LEU A 48 11.12 7.57 -6.88
CA LEU A 48 10.74 6.19 -7.19
C LEU A 48 9.44 5.84 -6.42
N ASP A 49 8.39 5.45 -7.14
CA ASP A 49 7.17 4.91 -6.56
C ASP A 49 7.20 3.39 -6.69
N ILE A 50 7.39 2.68 -5.58
CA ILE A 50 7.46 1.21 -5.55
C ILE A 50 6.07 0.61 -5.31
N ALA A 51 5.79 -0.52 -6.00
CA ALA A 51 4.48 -1.17 -6.00
C ALA A 51 3.36 -0.18 -6.32
N THR A 52 3.54 0.53 -7.43
CA THR A 52 2.72 1.70 -7.83
C THR A 52 1.24 1.38 -8.06
N GLY A 53 0.90 0.10 -8.30
CA GLY A 53 -0.46 -0.33 -8.58
C GLY A 53 -1.08 0.45 -9.74
N GLY A 54 -2.22 1.09 -9.52
CA GLY A 54 -2.91 1.92 -10.52
C GLY A 54 -2.22 3.24 -10.89
N GLY A 55 -1.04 3.55 -10.32
CA GLY A 55 -0.25 4.73 -10.67
C GLY A 55 -0.66 6.04 -10.01
N HIS A 56 -1.63 6.03 -9.12
CA HIS A 56 -2.20 7.25 -8.51
C HIS A 56 -1.16 8.07 -7.73
N THR A 57 -0.28 7.41 -6.97
CA THR A 57 0.79 8.07 -6.23
C THR A 57 1.81 8.68 -7.20
N ALA A 58 2.29 7.90 -8.16
CA ALA A 58 3.22 8.40 -9.18
C ALA A 58 2.65 9.61 -9.94
N LEU A 59 1.35 9.56 -10.29
CA LEU A 59 0.65 10.66 -10.96
C LEU A 59 0.61 11.92 -10.08
N ALA A 60 0.22 11.78 -8.80
CA ALA A 60 0.15 12.92 -7.89
C ALA A 60 1.52 13.59 -7.68
N PHE A 61 2.59 12.79 -7.61
CA PHE A 61 3.94 13.30 -7.44
C PHE A 61 4.54 13.89 -8.73
N SER A 62 4.13 13.42 -9.91
CA SER A 62 4.63 13.95 -11.19
C SER A 62 4.24 15.41 -11.44
N ALA A 63 3.25 15.93 -10.73
CA ALA A 63 2.86 17.33 -10.79
C ALA A 63 3.92 18.31 -10.25
N PHE A 64 4.90 17.83 -9.47
CA PHE A 64 5.94 18.70 -8.87
C PHE A 64 7.32 18.05 -8.81
N THR A 65 7.47 16.79 -9.22
CA THR A 65 8.77 16.09 -9.27
C THR A 65 9.20 15.92 -10.74
N PRO A 66 10.35 16.47 -11.15
CA PRO A 66 10.79 16.44 -12.56
C PRO A 66 10.92 15.02 -13.16
N THR A 67 11.33 14.05 -12.35
CA THR A 67 11.47 12.67 -12.81
C THR A 67 10.79 11.71 -11.84
N VAL A 68 9.77 11.00 -12.31
CA VAL A 68 9.09 9.95 -11.56
C VAL A 68 9.28 8.62 -12.27
N VAL A 69 9.75 7.62 -11.53
CA VAL A 69 9.81 6.21 -11.94
C VAL A 69 8.81 5.44 -11.09
N ALA A 70 7.88 4.75 -11.74
CA ALA A 70 6.86 3.93 -11.11
C ALA A 70 7.15 2.46 -11.37
N THR A 71 7.22 1.65 -10.32
CA THR A 71 7.53 0.22 -10.45
C THR A 71 6.44 -0.64 -9.86
N ASP A 72 6.21 -1.80 -10.46
CA ASP A 72 5.32 -2.85 -9.93
C ASP A 72 5.85 -4.23 -10.32
N LEU A 73 5.48 -5.23 -9.54
CA LEU A 73 5.80 -6.62 -9.83
C LEU A 73 4.92 -7.18 -10.96
N THR A 74 3.76 -6.58 -11.19
CA THR A 74 2.67 -7.09 -12.03
C THR A 74 2.59 -6.30 -13.34
N GLU A 75 2.97 -6.92 -14.46
CA GLU A 75 2.97 -6.27 -15.77
C GLU A 75 1.60 -5.72 -16.21
N PRO A 76 0.47 -6.45 -16.10
CA PRO A 76 -0.84 -5.90 -16.42
C PRO A 76 -1.18 -4.63 -15.60
N MET A 77 -0.72 -4.55 -14.35
CA MET A 77 -0.89 -3.36 -13.52
C MET A 77 -0.12 -2.16 -14.09
N LEU A 78 1.13 -2.37 -14.50
CA LEU A 78 1.94 -1.31 -15.13
C LEU A 78 1.35 -0.82 -16.46
N LEU A 79 0.80 -1.73 -17.28
CA LEU A 79 0.13 -1.37 -18.53
C LEU A 79 -1.10 -0.50 -18.25
N ALA A 80 -1.93 -0.90 -17.30
CA ALA A 80 -3.12 -0.14 -16.90
C ALA A 80 -2.76 1.24 -16.32
N ALA A 81 -1.75 1.31 -15.44
CA ALA A 81 -1.26 2.56 -14.85
C ALA A 81 -0.67 3.50 -15.91
N ARG A 82 0.07 2.98 -16.88
CA ARG A 82 0.61 3.76 -18.00
C ARG A 82 -0.50 4.33 -18.88
N ALA A 83 -1.49 3.52 -19.23
CA ALA A 83 -2.66 3.98 -20.01
C ALA A 83 -3.43 5.06 -19.26
N PHE A 84 -3.63 4.90 -17.97
CA PHE A 84 -4.28 5.88 -17.11
C PHE A 84 -3.52 7.21 -17.07
N ALA A 85 -2.20 7.17 -16.80
CA ALA A 85 -1.36 8.37 -16.77
C ALA A 85 -1.35 9.10 -18.12
N SER A 86 -1.25 8.35 -19.23
CA SER A 86 -1.31 8.91 -20.59
C SER A 86 -2.66 9.57 -20.86
N GLY A 87 -3.77 8.96 -20.42
CA GLY A 87 -5.12 9.53 -20.52
C GLY A 87 -5.31 10.83 -19.73
N GLN A 88 -4.47 11.06 -18.70
CA GLN A 88 -4.39 12.31 -17.94
C GLN A 88 -3.35 13.31 -18.51
N GLY A 89 -2.77 13.04 -19.67
CA GLY A 89 -1.74 13.87 -20.26
C GLY A 89 -0.35 13.77 -19.64
N MET A 90 -0.14 12.84 -18.68
CA MET A 90 1.12 12.64 -17.97
C MET A 90 2.00 11.62 -18.69
N THR A 91 2.88 12.10 -19.57
CA THR A 91 3.78 11.26 -20.37
C THR A 91 5.20 11.16 -19.81
N THR A 92 5.50 11.89 -18.73
CA THR A 92 6.85 11.96 -18.13
C THR A 92 7.14 10.85 -17.13
N ILE A 93 6.12 10.13 -16.65
CA ILE A 93 6.28 9.01 -15.71
C ILE A 93 6.84 7.80 -16.46
N ARG A 94 7.92 7.21 -15.93
CA ARG A 94 8.52 5.98 -16.47
C ARG A 94 8.01 4.78 -15.68
N PHE A 95 7.40 3.82 -16.36
CA PHE A 95 6.89 2.57 -15.77
C PHE A 95 7.84 1.41 -16.07
N LEU A 96 8.22 0.66 -15.03
CA LEU A 96 9.19 -0.44 -15.11
C LEU A 96 8.77 -1.60 -14.22
N GLY A 97 8.83 -2.85 -14.75
CA GLY A 97 8.66 -4.07 -13.95
C GLY A 97 9.82 -4.23 -12.96
N ALA A 98 9.51 -4.33 -11.67
CA ALA A 98 10.52 -4.56 -10.65
C ALA A 98 9.96 -5.25 -9.40
N ASP A 99 10.80 -6.09 -8.82
CA ASP A 99 10.59 -6.66 -7.49
C ASP A 99 11.18 -5.69 -6.45
N VAL A 100 10.39 -5.30 -5.47
CA VAL A 100 10.83 -4.40 -4.40
C VAL A 100 12.00 -4.96 -3.58
N GLU A 101 12.15 -6.30 -3.52
CA GLU A 101 13.26 -6.95 -2.83
C GLU A 101 14.55 -7.01 -3.68
N ALA A 102 14.49 -6.61 -4.98
CA ALA A 102 15.62 -6.62 -5.90
C ALA A 102 15.48 -5.47 -6.91
N LEU A 103 15.45 -4.23 -6.44
CA LEU A 103 15.26 -3.04 -7.27
C LEU A 103 16.40 -2.87 -8.28
N PRO A 104 16.11 -2.78 -9.61
CA PRO A 104 17.12 -2.74 -10.66
C PRO A 104 17.71 -1.33 -10.86
N PHE A 105 18.02 -0.65 -9.77
CA PHE A 105 18.61 0.68 -9.78
C PHE A 105 19.94 0.68 -9.05
N ARG A 106 20.82 1.60 -9.47
CA ARG A 106 22.08 1.84 -8.76
C ARG A 106 21.82 2.40 -7.36
N ASP A 107 22.80 2.30 -6.51
CA ASP A 107 22.79 2.94 -5.20
C ASP A 107 22.66 4.46 -5.35
N ALA A 108 22.02 5.09 -4.37
CA ALA A 108 21.88 6.54 -4.29
C ALA A 108 21.35 7.18 -5.61
N ALA A 109 20.28 6.62 -6.17
CA ALA A 109 19.71 7.08 -7.45
C ALA A 109 18.52 8.05 -7.29
N PHE A 110 17.87 8.07 -6.13
CA PHE A 110 16.63 8.81 -5.90
C PHE A 110 16.70 9.69 -4.65
N GLY A 111 16.13 10.90 -4.74
CA GLY A 111 15.98 11.79 -3.59
C GLY A 111 14.80 11.41 -2.70
N ALA A 112 13.78 10.79 -3.28
CA ALA A 112 12.64 10.27 -2.54
C ALA A 112 12.18 8.92 -3.09
N VAL A 113 11.61 8.08 -2.20
CA VAL A 113 10.91 6.84 -2.54
C VAL A 113 9.54 6.88 -1.89
N THR A 114 8.50 6.44 -2.60
CA THR A 114 7.14 6.27 -2.08
C THR A 114 6.73 4.81 -2.12
N CYS A 115 5.96 4.38 -1.11
CA CYS A 115 5.25 3.10 -1.08
C CYS A 115 3.87 3.34 -0.47
N ARG A 116 2.80 3.07 -1.21
CA ARG A 116 1.46 3.38 -0.74
C ARG A 116 0.50 2.21 -0.90
N ILE A 117 -0.05 1.72 0.23
CA ILE A 117 -1.06 0.65 0.32
C ILE A 117 -0.61 -0.62 -0.43
N ALA A 118 0.62 -1.07 -0.15
CA ALA A 118 1.23 -2.20 -0.85
C ALA A 118 2.09 -3.10 0.05
N ALA A 119 2.72 -2.55 1.08
CA ALA A 119 3.71 -3.29 1.86
C ALA A 119 3.09 -4.45 2.67
N HIS A 120 1.79 -4.44 2.92
CA HIS A 120 1.08 -5.57 3.52
C HIS A 120 1.03 -6.82 2.62
N HIS A 121 1.40 -6.69 1.33
CA HIS A 121 1.63 -7.81 0.41
C HIS A 121 3.09 -8.27 0.37
N PHE A 122 4.02 -7.51 0.96
CA PHE A 122 5.42 -7.90 0.95
C PHE A 122 5.63 -9.09 1.88
N PRO A 123 6.13 -10.20 1.38
CA PRO A 123 6.37 -11.38 2.22
C PRO A 123 7.39 -11.12 3.32
N ALA A 124 8.38 -10.26 3.04
CA ALA A 124 9.33 -9.79 4.02
C ALA A 124 9.61 -8.29 3.83
N VAL A 125 9.21 -7.48 4.80
CA VAL A 125 9.44 -6.03 4.80
C VAL A 125 10.92 -5.65 4.93
N PRO A 126 11.77 -6.31 5.78
CA PRO A 126 13.17 -5.91 5.93
C PRO A 126 14.00 -5.94 4.64
N PRO A 127 13.95 -6.97 3.76
CA PRO A 127 14.64 -6.93 2.48
C PRO A 127 14.20 -5.77 1.58
N ALA A 128 12.90 -5.47 1.53
CA ALA A 128 12.37 -4.34 0.78
C ALA A 128 12.90 -3.00 1.30
N LEU A 129 12.89 -2.79 2.62
CA LEU A 129 13.44 -1.57 3.23
C LEU A 129 14.95 -1.42 2.99
N LYS A 130 15.71 -2.54 2.98
CA LYS A 130 17.14 -2.52 2.62
C LYS A 130 17.34 -2.02 1.18
N GLN A 131 16.50 -2.44 0.23
CA GLN A 131 16.55 -1.95 -1.14
C GLN A 131 16.15 -0.48 -1.23
N VAL A 132 15.11 -0.06 -0.52
CA VAL A 132 14.69 1.34 -0.45
C VAL A 132 15.85 2.22 0.09
N ALA A 133 16.46 1.81 1.20
CA ALA A 133 17.62 2.52 1.76
C ALA A 133 18.79 2.57 0.78
N ARG A 134 19.07 1.48 0.04
CA ARG A 134 20.16 1.42 -0.94
C ARG A 134 19.97 2.41 -2.07
N VAL A 135 18.78 2.48 -2.64
CA VAL A 135 18.52 3.34 -3.81
C VAL A 135 18.32 4.81 -3.47
N LEU A 136 18.04 5.14 -2.20
CA LEU A 136 17.95 6.53 -1.73
C LEU A 136 19.33 7.18 -1.63
N LEU A 137 19.41 8.45 -1.98
CA LEU A 137 20.54 9.34 -1.66
C LEU A 137 20.75 9.39 -0.13
N PRO A 138 21.97 9.64 0.37
CA PRO A 138 22.16 10.04 1.76
C PRO A 138 21.24 11.23 2.10
N GLY A 139 20.54 11.16 3.25
CA GLY A 139 19.52 12.15 3.62
C GLY A 139 18.22 12.10 2.80
N GLY A 140 18.13 11.21 1.80
CA GLY A 140 16.91 11.04 1.00
C GLY A 140 15.72 10.56 1.83
N THR A 141 14.51 10.78 1.32
CA THR A 141 13.28 10.57 2.09
C THR A 141 12.52 9.34 1.60
N PHE A 142 12.10 8.50 2.54
CA PHE A 142 11.11 7.46 2.32
C PHE A 142 9.73 7.91 2.84
N LEU A 143 8.72 7.82 2.00
CA LEU A 143 7.33 8.14 2.28
C LEU A 143 6.51 6.87 2.19
N LEU A 144 6.07 6.38 3.33
CA LEU A 144 5.26 5.16 3.45
C LEU A 144 3.83 5.50 3.84
N GLN A 145 2.88 4.82 3.24
CA GLN A 145 1.52 4.69 3.75
C GLN A 145 1.07 3.25 3.61
N ASP A 146 0.58 2.66 4.71
CA ASP A 146 -0.02 1.32 4.65
C ASP A 146 -1.09 1.11 5.72
N ILE A 147 -1.81 0.00 5.62
CA ILE A 147 -2.77 -0.45 6.63
C ILE A 147 -2.01 -0.62 7.95
N LEU A 148 -2.54 0.00 9.01
CA LEU A 148 -1.98 -0.13 10.35
C LEU A 148 -2.48 -1.40 11.02
N GLY A 149 -1.59 -2.33 11.30
CA GLY A 149 -1.85 -3.51 12.12
C GLY A 149 -2.14 -3.14 13.57
N HIS A 150 -2.83 -4.02 14.27
CA HIS A 150 -3.18 -3.82 15.67
C HIS A 150 -2.09 -4.37 16.60
N GLU A 151 -1.87 -3.71 17.75
CA GLU A 151 -0.89 -4.18 18.75
C GLU A 151 -1.44 -5.36 19.57
N ASP A 152 -2.76 -5.42 19.79
CA ASP A 152 -3.41 -6.55 20.45
C ASP A 152 -3.45 -7.76 19.50
N PRO A 153 -2.89 -8.93 19.91
CA PRO A 153 -2.77 -10.10 19.03
C PRO A 153 -4.10 -10.68 18.56
N GLU A 154 -5.15 -10.62 19.38
CA GLU A 154 -6.49 -11.12 19.02
C GLU A 154 -7.09 -10.26 17.92
N LEU A 155 -7.05 -8.94 18.09
CA LEU A 155 -7.57 -7.99 17.10
C LEU A 155 -6.74 -8.02 15.83
N ALA A 156 -5.40 -8.16 15.94
CA ALA A 156 -4.52 -8.34 14.79
C ALA A 156 -4.84 -9.62 14.03
N GLY A 157 -5.07 -10.74 14.74
CA GLY A 157 -5.46 -12.01 14.14
C GLY A 157 -6.81 -11.94 13.44
N PHE A 158 -7.80 -11.31 14.06
CA PHE A 158 -9.13 -11.13 13.47
C PHE A 158 -9.08 -10.35 12.15
N ILE A 159 -8.48 -9.15 12.15
CA ILE A 159 -8.46 -8.34 10.93
C ILE A 159 -7.59 -8.95 9.83
N LEU A 160 -6.51 -9.65 10.19
CA LEU A 160 -5.70 -10.39 9.24
C LEU A 160 -6.51 -11.49 8.54
N GLU A 161 -7.36 -12.20 9.27
CA GLU A 161 -8.23 -13.22 8.71
C GLU A 161 -9.31 -12.62 7.79
N VAL A 162 -9.90 -11.47 8.17
CA VAL A 162 -10.83 -10.70 7.32
C VAL A 162 -10.15 -10.33 5.99
N GLU A 163 -8.94 -9.77 6.06
CA GLU A 163 -8.19 -9.37 4.87
C GLU A 163 -7.80 -10.58 4.00
N LYS A 164 -7.34 -11.67 4.58
CA LYS A 164 -6.94 -12.88 3.84
C LYS A 164 -8.11 -13.59 3.18
N ARG A 165 -9.28 -13.61 3.81
CA ARG A 165 -10.49 -14.19 3.20
C ARG A 165 -10.93 -13.38 1.98
N ARG A 166 -10.73 -12.06 2.00
CA ARG A 166 -10.97 -11.19 0.87
C ARG A 166 -9.88 -11.30 -0.19
N ASP A 167 -8.64 -11.28 0.23
CA ASP A 167 -7.45 -11.27 -0.63
C ASP A 167 -6.37 -12.22 -0.08
N PRO A 168 -6.28 -13.45 -0.61
CA PRO A 168 -5.28 -14.42 -0.18
C PRO A 168 -3.83 -13.96 -0.36
N SER A 169 -3.58 -12.94 -1.19
CA SER A 169 -2.25 -12.36 -1.36
C SER A 169 -1.83 -11.44 -0.21
N HIS A 170 -2.75 -11.07 0.69
CA HIS A 170 -2.44 -10.30 1.89
C HIS A 170 -1.55 -11.10 2.84
N VAL A 171 -0.40 -10.57 3.18
CA VAL A 171 0.54 -11.24 4.11
C VAL A 171 0.26 -10.82 5.55
N ARG A 172 0.41 -9.53 5.84
CA ARG A 172 0.08 -8.93 7.14
C ARG A 172 0.15 -7.40 7.08
N ALA A 173 -0.65 -6.74 7.89
CA ALA A 173 -0.43 -5.35 8.27
C ALA A 173 0.50 -5.31 9.50
N LEU A 174 1.52 -4.45 9.46
CA LEU A 174 2.44 -4.27 10.59
C LEU A 174 1.89 -3.22 11.55
N SER A 175 2.12 -3.43 12.85
CA SER A 175 1.86 -2.42 13.86
C SER A 175 2.84 -1.24 13.75
N GLN A 176 2.49 -0.10 14.35
CA GLN A 176 3.34 1.10 14.35
C GLN A 176 4.72 0.81 14.94
N ALA A 177 4.78 0.10 16.08
CA ALA A 177 6.03 -0.26 16.72
C ALA A 177 6.93 -1.12 15.81
N LYS A 178 6.33 -2.08 15.07
CA LYS A 178 7.08 -2.92 14.12
C LYS A 178 7.58 -2.15 12.92
N TRP A 179 6.82 -1.19 12.41
CA TRP A 179 7.30 -0.30 11.34
C TRP A 179 8.49 0.52 11.79
N VAL A 180 8.42 1.15 12.97
CA VAL A 180 9.52 1.94 13.56
C VAL A 180 10.78 1.08 13.77
N GLU A 181 10.63 -0.14 14.31
CA GLU A 181 11.72 -1.09 14.50
C GLU A 181 12.41 -1.43 13.17
N HIS A 182 11.64 -1.79 12.14
CA HIS A 182 12.19 -2.16 10.83
C HIS A 182 12.86 -1.00 10.11
N LEU A 183 12.26 0.20 10.17
CA LEU A 183 12.84 1.40 9.57
C LEU A 183 14.18 1.76 10.22
N ARG A 184 14.25 1.78 11.56
CA ARG A 184 15.50 2.04 12.28
C ARG A 184 16.57 1.01 11.96
N THR A 185 16.20 -0.27 11.92
CA THR A 185 17.12 -1.36 11.55
C THR A 185 17.64 -1.22 10.11
N ALA A 186 16.84 -0.67 9.20
CA ALA A 186 17.24 -0.39 7.82
C ALA A 186 18.04 0.91 7.64
N GLY A 187 18.34 1.64 8.72
CA GLY A 187 19.15 2.87 8.69
C GLY A 187 18.35 4.15 8.44
N PHE A 188 17.04 4.15 8.73
CA PHE A 188 16.22 5.34 8.68
C PHE A 188 16.16 6.07 10.02
N THR A 189 16.13 7.40 9.96
CA THR A 189 16.07 8.32 11.10
C THR A 189 15.02 9.40 10.87
N GLY A 190 14.80 10.27 11.86
CA GLY A 190 13.90 11.44 11.72
C GLY A 190 12.47 11.04 11.36
N LEU A 191 11.96 9.98 11.99
CA LEU A 191 10.62 9.47 11.69
C LEU A 191 9.55 10.47 12.14
N GLU A 192 8.70 10.86 11.20
CA GLU A 192 7.44 11.57 11.45
C GLU A 192 6.28 10.65 11.07
N GLU A 193 5.35 10.48 11.97
CA GLU A 193 4.27 9.52 11.87
C GLU A 193 2.91 10.21 11.96
N ALA A 194 1.94 9.71 11.20
CA ALA A 194 0.55 10.13 11.29
C ALA A 194 -0.37 8.92 11.10
N VAL A 195 -1.50 8.92 11.77
CA VAL A 195 -2.54 7.92 11.58
C VAL A 195 -3.79 8.60 11.06
N VAL A 196 -4.35 8.08 9.99
CA VAL A 196 -5.64 8.51 9.45
C VAL A 196 -6.60 7.33 9.41
N THR A 197 -7.88 7.59 9.57
CA THR A 197 -8.93 6.58 9.43
C THR A 197 -9.52 6.62 8.03
N LYS A 198 -9.89 5.45 7.51
CA LYS A 198 -10.50 5.31 6.18
C LYS A 198 -11.71 4.40 6.25
N GLY A 199 -12.88 4.96 6.04
CA GLY A 199 -14.11 4.18 5.93
C GLY A 199 -14.07 3.29 4.68
N ARG A 200 -14.55 2.06 4.84
CA ARG A 200 -14.61 1.04 3.80
C ARG A 200 -16.05 0.58 3.61
N PRO A 201 -16.79 1.10 2.64
CA PRO A 201 -18.08 0.52 2.25
C PRO A 201 -17.88 -0.95 1.87
N TRP A 202 -18.60 -1.85 2.55
CA TRP A 202 -18.33 -3.31 2.49
C TRP A 202 -18.49 -3.89 1.09
N GLU A 203 -19.56 -3.48 0.38
CA GLU A 203 -19.83 -3.94 -0.98
C GLU A 203 -18.73 -3.51 -1.96
N GLU A 204 -18.31 -2.26 -1.91
CA GLU A 204 -17.24 -1.74 -2.78
C GLU A 204 -15.91 -2.42 -2.46
N TRP A 205 -15.59 -2.57 -1.17
CA TRP A 205 -14.32 -3.12 -0.71
C TRP A 205 -14.16 -4.59 -1.10
N THR A 206 -15.20 -5.42 -0.89
CA THR A 206 -15.19 -6.83 -1.28
C THR A 206 -15.33 -7.03 -2.77
N GLY A 207 -16.15 -6.21 -3.46
CA GLY A 207 -16.40 -6.31 -4.90
C GLY A 207 -15.15 -6.09 -5.76
N ARG A 208 -14.20 -5.25 -5.30
CA ARG A 208 -12.94 -5.04 -6.02
C ARG A 208 -12.12 -6.31 -6.24
N MET A 209 -12.20 -7.27 -5.32
CA MET A 209 -11.46 -8.53 -5.41
C MET A 209 -12.19 -9.61 -6.19
N ARG A 210 -13.37 -9.31 -6.77
CA ARG A 210 -14.18 -10.26 -7.55
C ARG A 210 -14.36 -11.60 -6.83
N MET A 211 -14.70 -11.55 -5.54
CA MET A 211 -14.96 -12.73 -4.73
C MET A 211 -16.14 -13.53 -5.30
N THR A 212 -16.09 -14.85 -5.19
CA THR A 212 -17.29 -15.67 -5.48
C THR A 212 -18.36 -15.42 -4.41
N ALA A 213 -19.61 -15.73 -4.74
CA ALA A 213 -20.73 -15.57 -3.80
C ALA A 213 -20.52 -16.39 -2.52
N GLU A 214 -19.97 -17.59 -2.65
CA GLU A 214 -19.68 -18.49 -1.52
C GLU A 214 -18.57 -17.92 -0.62
N ALA A 215 -17.48 -17.45 -1.22
CA ALA A 215 -16.36 -16.83 -0.48
C ALA A 215 -16.84 -15.56 0.26
N ARG A 216 -17.66 -14.75 -0.40
CA ARG A 216 -18.26 -13.57 0.20
C ARG A 216 -19.17 -13.92 1.37
N ALA A 217 -20.07 -14.88 1.22
CA ALA A 217 -20.95 -15.32 2.28
C ALA A 217 -20.18 -15.93 3.47
N ALA A 218 -19.06 -16.62 3.20
CA ALA A 218 -18.19 -17.14 4.25
C ALA A 218 -17.47 -16.01 5.01
N LEU A 219 -17.04 -14.96 4.33
CA LEU A 219 -16.45 -13.77 4.95
C LEU A 219 -17.49 -13.02 5.79
N ASP A 220 -18.70 -12.83 5.25
CA ASP A 220 -19.80 -12.16 5.97
C ASP A 220 -20.13 -12.89 7.27
N ARG A 221 -20.28 -14.22 7.25
CA ARG A 221 -20.50 -15.04 8.45
C ARG A 221 -19.36 -14.90 9.44
N PHE A 222 -18.12 -15.00 8.99
CA PHE A 222 -16.95 -14.87 9.87
C PHE A 222 -16.97 -13.55 10.65
N VAL A 223 -17.30 -12.44 10.00
CA VAL A 223 -17.37 -11.13 10.66
C VAL A 223 -18.59 -11.03 11.58
N LEU A 224 -19.76 -11.52 11.16
CA LEU A 224 -20.99 -11.42 11.94
C LEU A 224 -20.94 -12.28 13.22
N GLU A 225 -20.29 -13.44 13.15
CA GLU A 225 -20.12 -14.37 14.28
C GLU A 225 -18.93 -14.00 15.20
N ALA A 226 -18.08 -13.05 14.78
CA ALA A 226 -16.94 -12.63 15.59
C ALA A 226 -17.38 -11.97 16.91
N PRO A 227 -16.53 -12.01 17.97
CA PRO A 227 -16.79 -11.30 19.22
C PRO A 227 -17.08 -9.80 18.99
N ALA A 228 -17.99 -9.24 19.79
CA ALA A 228 -18.35 -7.82 19.70
C ALA A 228 -17.12 -6.91 19.75
N ARG A 229 -16.17 -7.20 20.64
CA ARG A 229 -14.88 -6.51 20.76
C ARG A 229 -14.15 -6.39 19.42
N CYS A 230 -14.14 -7.47 18.63
CA CYS A 230 -13.47 -7.46 17.31
C CYS A 230 -14.19 -6.54 16.33
N ARG A 231 -15.51 -6.59 16.27
CA ARG A 231 -16.30 -5.72 15.40
C ARG A 231 -16.21 -4.25 15.79
N GLU A 232 -16.26 -3.96 17.07
CA GLU A 232 -16.17 -2.60 17.63
C GLU A 232 -14.79 -1.97 17.36
N ALA A 233 -13.70 -2.73 17.54
CA ALA A 233 -12.33 -2.24 17.32
C ALA A 233 -12.10 -1.72 15.90
N PHE A 234 -12.78 -2.27 14.90
CA PHE A 234 -12.71 -1.87 13.50
C PHE A 234 -13.99 -1.16 13.01
N SER A 235 -14.85 -0.72 13.94
CA SER A 235 -16.08 0.04 13.66
C SER A 235 -16.93 -0.61 12.56
N PHE A 236 -17.13 -1.94 12.64
CA PHE A 236 -18.05 -2.62 11.73
C PHE A 236 -19.47 -2.15 11.98
N THR A 237 -20.11 -1.61 10.95
CA THR A 237 -21.54 -1.26 10.98
C THR A 237 -22.36 -2.39 10.37
N VAL A 238 -23.36 -2.85 11.13
CA VAL A 238 -24.26 -3.94 10.73
C VAL A 238 -25.69 -3.42 10.80
N GLU A 239 -26.43 -3.53 9.70
CA GLU A 239 -27.83 -3.15 9.60
C GLU A 239 -28.63 -4.32 9.00
N GLU A 240 -29.74 -4.68 9.60
CA GLU A 240 -30.60 -5.79 9.16
C GLU A 240 -29.81 -7.10 8.90
N GLY A 241 -28.83 -7.41 9.77
CA GLY A 241 -27.99 -8.59 9.64
C GLY A 241 -26.97 -8.55 8.51
N ARG A 242 -26.74 -7.38 7.88
CA ARG A 242 -25.78 -7.18 6.79
C ARG A 242 -24.70 -6.20 7.19
N ILE A 243 -23.45 -6.51 6.84
CA ILE A 243 -22.32 -5.61 7.03
C ILE A 243 -22.42 -4.48 5.99
N ARG A 244 -22.37 -3.22 6.45
CA ARG A 244 -22.40 -2.02 5.59
C ARG A 244 -21.05 -1.43 5.36
N ALA A 245 -20.26 -1.32 6.42
CA ALA A 245 -18.94 -0.70 6.35
C ALA A 245 -18.06 -1.17 7.52
N PHE A 246 -16.79 -0.89 7.43
CA PHE A 246 -15.83 -0.90 8.54
C PHE A 246 -14.81 0.22 8.37
N THR A 247 -13.91 0.39 9.34
CA THR A 247 -12.92 1.45 9.31
C THR A 247 -11.52 0.88 9.43
N ASP A 248 -10.69 1.15 8.40
CA ASP A 248 -9.26 0.93 8.44
C ASP A 248 -8.56 2.11 9.12
N ARG A 249 -7.49 1.79 9.83
CA ARG A 249 -6.49 2.77 10.25
C ARG A 249 -5.30 2.67 9.29
N MET A 250 -4.89 3.81 8.75
CA MET A 250 -3.75 3.91 7.83
C MET A 250 -2.62 4.61 8.55
N LEU A 251 -1.45 3.99 8.59
CA LEU A 251 -0.22 4.59 9.08
C LEU A 251 0.49 5.29 7.93
N LEU A 252 0.89 6.53 8.15
CA LEU A 252 1.77 7.27 7.27
C LEU A 252 3.08 7.51 8.00
N ILE A 253 4.20 7.30 7.31
CA ILE A 253 5.53 7.56 7.86
C ILE A 253 6.35 8.34 6.84
N ARG A 254 6.98 9.42 7.30
CA ARG A 254 8.10 10.07 6.64
C ARG A 254 9.36 9.72 7.40
N ALA A 255 10.37 9.19 6.70
CA ALA A 255 11.64 8.79 7.30
C ALA A 255 12.80 9.22 6.39
N HIS A 256 13.94 9.55 6.97
CA HIS A 256 15.12 9.97 6.23
C HIS A 256 16.19 8.89 6.31
N LYS A 257 16.82 8.56 5.16
CA LYS A 257 18.00 7.70 5.15
C LYS A 257 19.14 8.41 5.90
N SER A 258 19.80 7.69 6.83
CA SER A 258 21.03 8.19 7.47
C SER A 258 22.11 8.53 6.42
N TYR A 259 23.00 9.45 6.75
CA TYR A 259 24.14 9.83 5.92
C TYR A 259 25.19 8.72 5.82
#